data_909323cb5782aed0ef44324faca44c8b
#
_entry.id   909323cb5782aed0ef44324faca44c8b
#
_cell.length_a   1.000
_cell.length_b   1.000
_cell.length_c   1.000
_cell.angle_alpha   90.00
_cell.angle_beta   90.00
_cell.angle_gamma   90.00
#
_symmetry.space_group_name_H-M   'P 1'
#
loop_
_entity.id
_entity.type
_entity.pdbx_description
1 polymer ?
#
loop_
_entity_poly.entity_id
_entity_poly.type
_entity_poly.pdbx_seq_one_letter_code
_entity_poly.pdbx_strand_id
1 'polypeptide(L)'
;MDETPFQVLDSGKSKSYFWALRTPKEFAKHQIAYFYYAPTRSGKVISDILTPDYTGAVMCDGYRGYGQEQLPKAAFGSCLIHIHRPFIELVKGLTLKNNAQATQAVKLLSRVFHKENNLRYKTPVEKKAQRRKLVKPLLDAFYRFIEGIAYPMHKLKDAVKNALKLKDRVYQIFETGKPPLSNNSVEQSIRPSTIIRKNSLFAKSTAGAEANAIFYTIVQTAKLNNLDVFKYLKLIFEAYTRSQNLDLKAYLPWNPTVQQICGK
;
A
#
# COMPACT_ATOMS: atom_id res chain seq x y z
N MET A 1 1.14 2.12 1.83
CA MET A 1 0.18 2.57 2.84
C MET A 1 -1.17 2.75 2.19
N ASP A 2 -2.24 2.41 2.89
CA ASP A 2 -3.62 2.50 2.40
C ASP A 2 -4.59 2.46 3.60
N GLU A 3 -5.86 2.87 3.44
CA GLU A 3 -6.87 2.79 4.48
C GLU A 3 -8.20 2.24 3.97
N THR A 4 -8.94 1.61 4.86
CA THR A 4 -10.27 1.09 4.56
C THR A 4 -11.30 1.53 5.61
N PRO A 5 -12.51 1.94 5.20
CA PRO A 5 -13.53 2.30 6.16
C PRO A 5 -13.96 1.08 6.99
N PHE A 6 -14.22 1.33 8.27
CA PHE A 6 -14.71 0.35 9.22
C PHE A 6 -15.70 1.01 10.18
N GLN A 7 -16.81 0.33 10.48
CA GLN A 7 -17.82 0.87 11.37
C GLN A 7 -17.53 0.47 12.82
N VAL A 8 -17.62 1.45 13.73
CA VAL A 8 -17.50 1.26 15.18
C VAL A 8 -18.65 1.99 15.85
N LEU A 9 -19.50 1.26 16.59
CA LEU A 9 -20.78 1.78 17.09
C LEU A 9 -20.63 2.88 18.13
N ASP A 10 -19.70 2.71 19.07
CA ASP A 10 -19.48 3.67 20.16
C ASP A 10 -18.54 4.84 19.78
N SER A 11 -18.04 4.87 18.56
CA SER A 11 -17.11 5.91 18.13
C SER A 11 -17.75 7.31 17.96
N GLY A 12 -19.08 7.40 17.96
CA GLY A 12 -19.81 8.63 17.64
C GLY A 12 -19.61 9.11 16.20
N LYS A 13 -18.98 8.31 15.34
CA LYS A 13 -18.70 8.63 13.93
C LYS A 13 -19.45 7.66 13.01
N SER A 14 -19.95 8.17 11.90
CA SER A 14 -20.56 7.35 10.85
C SER A 14 -19.56 6.41 10.15
N LYS A 15 -18.28 6.80 10.15
CA LYS A 15 -17.17 6.01 9.55
C LYS A 15 -15.91 6.21 10.36
N SER A 16 -15.27 5.11 10.70
CA SER A 16 -13.89 5.01 11.19
C SER A 16 -13.04 4.28 10.17
N TYR A 17 -11.75 4.10 10.40
CA TYR A 17 -10.84 3.54 9.41
C TYR A 17 -9.82 2.60 10.04
N PHE A 18 -9.50 1.53 9.32
CA PHE A 18 -8.24 0.82 9.50
C PHE A 18 -7.23 1.38 8.50
N TRP A 19 -6.12 1.83 9.01
CA TRP A 19 -4.93 2.20 8.26
C TRP A 19 -4.00 1.01 8.21
N ALA A 20 -3.47 0.69 7.04
CA ALA A 20 -2.57 -0.41 6.85
C ALA A 20 -1.27 0.04 6.21
N LEU A 21 -0.17 -0.42 6.80
CA LEU A 21 1.17 -0.26 6.28
C LEU A 21 1.74 -1.65 6.00
N ARG A 22 2.53 -1.76 4.95
CA ARG A 22 3.26 -2.97 4.65
C ARG A 22 4.65 -2.63 4.15
N THR A 23 5.65 -3.34 4.67
CA THR A 23 6.99 -3.29 4.10
C THR A 23 6.97 -3.88 2.69
N PRO A 24 7.74 -3.32 1.73
CA PRO A 24 7.84 -3.90 0.40
C PRO A 24 8.44 -5.31 0.48
N LYS A 25 8.02 -6.19 -0.42
CA LYS A 25 8.54 -7.57 -0.47
C LYS A 25 10.04 -7.59 -0.70
N GLU A 26 10.54 -6.63 -1.47
CA GLU A 26 11.94 -6.52 -1.83
C GLU A 26 12.67 -5.54 -0.91
N PHE A 27 13.90 -5.87 -0.57
CA PHE A 27 14.83 -5.02 0.18
C PHE A 27 14.41 -4.64 1.62
N ALA A 28 13.30 -5.15 2.12
CA ALA A 28 12.96 -4.99 3.52
C ALA A 28 13.65 -6.09 4.36
N LYS A 29 14.28 -5.68 5.46
CA LYS A 29 14.92 -6.63 6.39
C LYS A 29 13.90 -7.60 6.98
N HIS A 30 12.71 -7.11 7.29
CA HIS A 30 11.62 -7.90 7.86
C HIS A 30 10.33 -7.59 7.11
N GLN A 31 9.49 -8.61 6.95
CA GLN A 31 8.18 -8.47 6.34
C GLN A 31 7.14 -8.16 7.40
N ILE A 32 6.59 -6.96 7.38
CA ILE A 32 5.65 -6.45 8.37
C ILE A 32 4.39 -5.96 7.66
N ALA A 33 3.23 -6.35 8.15
CA ALA A 33 1.94 -5.72 7.88
C ALA A 33 1.43 -5.13 9.19
N TYR A 34 1.30 -3.84 9.25
CA TYR A 34 0.84 -3.12 10.44
C TYR A 34 -0.53 -2.51 10.19
N PHE A 35 -1.46 -2.72 11.12
CA PHE A 35 -2.79 -2.16 11.10
C PHE A 35 -2.98 -1.23 12.27
N TYR A 36 -3.61 -0.11 12.03
CA TYR A 36 -3.92 0.89 13.02
C TYR A 36 -5.37 1.35 12.88
N TYR A 37 -6.12 1.33 13.98
CA TYR A 37 -7.47 1.89 14.01
C TYR A 37 -7.41 3.39 14.23
N ALA A 38 -8.20 4.14 13.47
CA ALA A 38 -8.40 5.57 13.70
C ALA A 38 -9.86 5.96 13.48
N PRO A 39 -10.43 6.84 14.31
CA PRO A 39 -11.82 7.29 14.18
C PRO A 39 -12.02 8.23 12.98
N THR A 40 -10.95 8.63 12.31
CA THR A 40 -11.00 9.58 11.19
C THR A 40 -10.06 9.15 10.04
N ARG A 41 -10.31 9.73 8.87
CA ARG A 41 -9.41 9.64 7.69
C ARG A 41 -8.44 10.84 7.64
N SER A 42 -8.10 11.43 8.78
CA SER A 42 -7.20 12.57 8.83
C SER A 42 -5.76 12.17 8.47
N GLY A 43 -5.06 13.00 7.70
CA GLY A 43 -3.63 12.81 7.43
C GLY A 43 -2.77 12.76 8.70
N LYS A 44 -3.21 13.38 9.81
CA LYS A 44 -2.51 13.33 11.10
C LYS A 44 -2.27 11.90 11.60
N VAL A 45 -3.15 10.95 11.25
CA VAL A 45 -2.97 9.54 11.61
C VAL A 45 -1.64 8.98 11.08
N ILE A 46 -1.12 9.52 9.99
CA ILE A 46 0.15 9.08 9.41
C ILE A 46 1.31 9.42 10.34
N SER A 47 1.32 10.61 10.94
CA SER A 47 2.35 11.02 11.91
C SER A 47 2.21 10.31 13.26
N ASP A 48 1.02 9.80 13.58
CA ASP A 48 0.81 8.95 14.76
C ASP A 48 1.41 7.54 14.56
N ILE A 49 1.41 7.05 13.30
CA ILE A 49 1.93 5.71 12.95
C ILE A 49 3.44 5.78 12.63
N LEU A 50 3.82 6.70 11.75
CA LEU A 50 5.21 6.93 11.35
C LEU A 50 5.62 8.29 11.92
N THR A 51 6.55 8.30 12.86
CA THR A 51 6.98 9.54 13.52
C THR A 51 7.41 10.61 12.50
N PRO A 52 7.30 11.92 12.81
CA PRO A 52 7.72 13.00 11.91
C PRO A 52 9.16 12.90 11.42
N ASP A 53 10.01 12.19 12.16
CA ASP A 53 11.42 11.93 11.80
C ASP A 53 11.62 10.80 10.79
N TYR A 54 10.55 10.14 10.33
CA TYR A 54 10.65 9.09 9.35
C TYR A 54 11.20 9.61 8.01
N THR A 55 12.33 9.06 7.57
CA THR A 55 13.05 9.46 6.34
C THR A 55 12.86 8.50 5.18
N GLY A 56 12.02 7.48 5.35
CA GLY A 56 11.77 6.47 4.33
C GLY A 56 10.85 6.92 3.21
N ALA A 57 10.59 6.03 2.26
CA ALA A 57 9.61 6.24 1.22
C ALA A 57 8.26 5.63 1.58
N VAL A 58 7.18 6.38 1.36
CA VAL A 58 5.80 5.95 1.56
C VAL A 58 5.10 5.87 0.20
N MET A 59 4.76 4.66 -0.24
CA MET A 59 3.93 4.44 -1.42
C MET A 59 2.45 4.42 -1.00
N CYS A 60 1.64 5.27 -1.63
CA CYS A 60 0.21 5.42 -1.31
C CYS A 60 -0.61 5.69 -2.58
N ASP A 61 -1.92 5.84 -2.44
CA ASP A 61 -2.78 6.37 -3.47
C ASP A 61 -2.66 7.90 -3.60
N GLY A 62 -3.55 8.52 -4.37
CA GLY A 62 -3.60 9.99 -4.57
C GLY A 62 -4.36 10.75 -3.49
N TYR A 63 -4.71 10.14 -2.35
CA TYR A 63 -5.44 10.81 -1.29
C TYR A 63 -4.65 12.00 -0.71
N ARG A 64 -5.35 13.12 -0.48
CA ARG A 64 -4.72 14.38 -0.02
C ARG A 64 -4.12 14.31 1.38
N GLY A 65 -4.61 13.40 2.22
CA GLY A 65 -4.10 13.19 3.59
C GLY A 65 -2.65 12.69 3.60
N TYR A 66 -2.17 12.09 2.51
CA TYR A 66 -0.78 11.67 2.37
C TYR A 66 0.08 12.84 1.88
N GLY A 67 0.97 13.36 2.70
CA GLY A 67 1.83 14.47 2.29
C GLY A 67 2.93 14.84 3.29
N GLN A 68 3.82 15.69 2.83
CA GLN A 68 4.96 16.18 3.61
C GLN A 68 4.55 17.02 4.84
N GLU A 69 3.32 17.54 4.87
CA GLU A 69 2.80 18.20 6.08
C GLU A 69 2.79 17.28 7.29
N GLN A 70 2.57 15.97 7.05
CA GLN A 70 2.49 14.95 8.10
C GLN A 70 3.85 14.30 8.38
N LEU A 71 4.67 14.09 7.35
CA LEU A 71 6.00 13.50 7.41
C LEU A 71 6.98 14.34 6.57
N PRO A 72 7.55 15.42 7.12
CA PRO A 72 8.36 16.38 6.35
C PRO A 72 9.61 15.76 5.70
N LYS A 73 10.17 14.73 6.31
CA LYS A 73 11.39 14.07 5.86
C LYS A 73 11.15 12.84 4.96
N ALA A 74 9.89 12.43 4.80
CA ALA A 74 9.54 11.25 4.00
C ALA A 74 9.41 11.57 2.51
N ALA A 75 9.75 10.61 1.66
CA ALA A 75 9.47 10.66 0.23
C ALA A 75 8.13 9.98 -0.06
N PHE A 76 7.18 10.72 -0.65
CA PHE A 76 5.87 10.16 -1.02
C PHE A 76 5.83 9.75 -2.47
N GLY A 77 5.62 8.44 -2.71
CA GLY A 77 5.33 7.89 -4.03
C GLY A 77 3.84 7.68 -4.26
N SER A 78 3.37 7.80 -5.50
CA SER A 78 2.00 7.48 -5.88
C SER A 78 1.91 6.20 -6.67
N CYS A 79 0.90 5.38 -6.32
CA CYS A 79 0.61 4.11 -6.97
C CYS A 79 0.21 4.30 -8.44
N LEU A 80 0.97 3.73 -9.35
CA LEU A 80 0.71 3.83 -10.79
C LEU A 80 -0.55 3.05 -11.22
N ILE A 81 -0.97 2.03 -10.46
CA ILE A 81 -2.23 1.30 -10.72
C ILE A 81 -3.43 2.24 -10.55
N HIS A 82 -3.43 3.11 -9.55
CA HIS A 82 -4.51 4.09 -9.34
C HIS A 82 -4.57 5.16 -10.45
N ILE A 83 -3.46 5.43 -11.10
CA ILE A 83 -3.42 6.28 -12.30
C ILE A 83 -3.91 5.50 -13.53
N HIS A 84 -3.59 4.22 -13.64
CA HIS A 84 -3.95 3.38 -14.79
C HIS A 84 -5.44 3.01 -14.82
N ARG A 85 -6.03 2.73 -13.64
CA ARG A 85 -7.41 2.25 -13.51
C ARG A 85 -8.45 3.14 -14.20
N PRO A 86 -8.49 4.48 -14.04
CA PRO A 86 -9.44 5.34 -14.74
C PRO A 86 -9.39 5.22 -16.26
N PHE A 87 -8.20 5.07 -16.85
CA PHE A 87 -8.06 4.86 -18.30
C PHE A 87 -8.60 3.50 -18.74
N ILE A 88 -8.37 2.44 -17.94
CA ILE A 88 -8.96 1.10 -18.20
C ILE A 88 -10.47 1.15 -18.15
N GLU A 89 -11.05 1.83 -17.15
CA GLU A 89 -12.50 1.98 -17.01
C GLU A 89 -13.13 2.70 -18.21
N LEU A 90 -12.44 3.69 -18.75
CA LEU A 90 -12.86 4.39 -19.98
C LEU A 90 -12.84 3.47 -21.21
N VAL A 91 -11.86 2.57 -21.30
CA VAL A 91 -11.78 1.61 -22.41
C VAL A 91 -12.86 0.53 -22.29
N LYS A 92 -13.16 0.09 -21.05
CA LYS A 92 -14.20 -0.94 -20.76
C LYS A 92 -15.63 -0.40 -20.83
N GLY A 93 -15.82 0.88 -20.59
CA GLY A 93 -17.13 1.53 -20.62
C GLY A 93 -17.62 1.69 -22.05
N LEU A 94 -18.39 0.74 -22.51
CA LEU A 94 -18.89 0.51 -23.88
C LEU A 94 -19.75 1.65 -24.49
N THR A 95 -20.02 2.71 -23.78
CA THR A 95 -20.93 3.78 -24.24
C THR A 95 -20.26 4.82 -25.16
N LEU A 96 -18.94 4.81 -25.28
CA LEU A 96 -18.23 5.66 -26.25
C LEU A 96 -17.35 4.77 -27.12
N LYS A 97 -17.90 4.34 -28.25
CA LYS A 97 -17.12 3.74 -29.35
C LYS A 97 -15.89 4.64 -29.60
N ASN A 98 -14.68 4.06 -29.39
CA ASN A 98 -13.39 4.63 -29.73
C ASN A 98 -12.88 5.77 -28.83
N ASN A 99 -12.67 5.51 -27.54
CA ASN A 99 -11.75 6.37 -26.82
C ASN A 99 -10.29 5.97 -27.15
N ALA A 100 -9.87 6.30 -28.40
CA ALA A 100 -8.52 6.00 -28.89
C ALA A 100 -7.43 6.54 -27.96
N GLN A 101 -7.68 7.71 -27.33
CA GLN A 101 -6.75 8.34 -26.40
C GLN A 101 -6.63 7.54 -25.10
N ALA A 102 -7.75 7.09 -24.51
CA ALA A 102 -7.69 6.22 -23.33
C ALA A 102 -7.03 4.87 -23.64
N THR A 103 -7.33 4.28 -24.80
CA THR A 103 -6.70 3.05 -25.27
C THR A 103 -5.19 3.21 -25.42
N GLN A 104 -4.73 4.32 -25.98
CA GLN A 104 -3.30 4.61 -26.13
C GLN A 104 -2.64 4.82 -24.76
N ALA A 105 -3.28 5.54 -23.83
CA ALA A 105 -2.79 5.71 -22.46
C ALA A 105 -2.63 4.36 -21.74
N VAL A 106 -3.63 3.47 -21.87
CA VAL A 106 -3.57 2.10 -21.30
C VAL A 106 -2.41 1.32 -21.91
N LYS A 107 -2.21 1.36 -23.25
CA LYS A 107 -1.09 0.66 -23.90
C LYS A 107 0.26 1.16 -23.40
N LEU A 108 0.44 2.47 -23.26
CA LEU A 108 1.69 3.06 -22.77
C LEU A 108 1.99 2.65 -21.32
N LEU A 109 1.00 2.73 -20.42
CA LEU A 109 1.17 2.30 -19.03
C LEU A 109 1.37 0.78 -18.91
N SER A 110 0.69 -0.02 -19.71
CA SER A 110 0.92 -1.48 -19.75
C SER A 110 2.35 -1.83 -20.12
N ARG A 111 2.98 -1.08 -21.04
CA ARG A 111 4.41 -1.25 -21.36
C ARG A 111 5.32 -0.89 -20.21
N VAL A 112 4.97 0.12 -19.40
CA VAL A 112 5.69 0.48 -18.16
C VAL A 112 5.66 -0.68 -17.18
N PHE A 113 4.47 -1.25 -16.89
CA PHE A 113 4.32 -2.39 -15.99
C PHE A 113 5.05 -3.62 -16.50
N HIS A 114 4.91 -3.92 -17.79
CA HIS A 114 5.61 -5.06 -18.41
C HIS A 114 7.12 -4.93 -18.26
N LYS A 115 7.68 -3.76 -18.55
CA LYS A 115 9.12 -3.54 -18.42
C LYS A 115 9.58 -3.64 -16.98
N GLU A 116 8.87 -3.03 -16.02
CA GLU A 116 9.18 -3.12 -14.59
C GLU A 116 9.21 -4.58 -14.09
N ASN A 117 8.22 -5.39 -14.46
CA ASN A 117 8.12 -6.79 -14.05
C ASN A 117 9.24 -7.67 -14.64
N ASN A 118 9.90 -7.23 -15.70
CA ASN A 118 10.99 -7.95 -16.36
C ASN A 118 12.38 -7.38 -16.03
N LEU A 119 12.50 -6.46 -15.07
CA LEU A 119 13.80 -6.00 -14.59
C LEU A 119 14.55 -7.13 -13.88
N ARG A 120 15.88 -7.14 -14.04
CA ARG A 120 16.77 -8.09 -13.38
C ARG A 120 17.78 -7.33 -12.54
N TYR A 121 17.70 -7.43 -11.23
CA TYR A 121 18.53 -6.71 -10.27
C TYR A 121 18.69 -7.49 -8.99
N LYS A 122 19.77 -7.24 -8.27
CA LYS A 122 20.04 -7.81 -6.94
C LYS A 122 19.97 -6.75 -5.85
N THR A 123 20.24 -5.50 -6.19
CA THR A 123 20.33 -4.40 -5.25
C THR A 123 19.38 -3.25 -5.62
N PRO A 124 19.00 -2.39 -4.65
CA PRO A 124 18.23 -1.18 -4.94
C PRO A 124 18.95 -0.23 -5.91
N VAL A 125 20.27 -0.18 -5.87
CA VAL A 125 21.08 0.66 -6.78
C VAL A 125 20.95 0.18 -8.21
N GLU A 126 21.09 -1.12 -8.45
CA GLU A 126 20.89 -1.72 -9.76
C GLU A 126 19.46 -1.51 -10.26
N LYS A 127 18.47 -1.70 -9.40
CA LYS A 127 17.07 -1.47 -9.73
C LYS A 127 16.83 -0.02 -10.15
N LYS A 128 17.38 0.95 -9.40
CA LYS A 128 17.31 2.38 -9.75
C LYS A 128 17.92 2.65 -11.13
N ALA A 129 19.11 2.11 -11.39
CA ALA A 129 19.79 2.28 -12.67
C ALA A 129 18.98 1.71 -13.85
N GLN A 130 18.46 0.49 -13.70
CA GLN A 130 17.64 -0.15 -14.73
C GLN A 130 16.31 0.59 -14.93
N ARG A 131 15.64 1.02 -13.87
CA ARG A 131 14.43 1.85 -13.97
C ARG A 131 14.68 3.12 -14.75
N ARG A 132 15.76 3.84 -14.44
CA ARG A 132 16.13 5.07 -15.18
C ARG A 132 16.41 4.81 -16.66
N LYS A 133 17.06 3.70 -16.98
CA LYS A 133 17.40 3.33 -18.36
C LYS A 133 16.20 2.79 -19.14
N LEU A 134 15.37 1.93 -18.54
CA LEU A 134 14.39 1.11 -19.26
C LEU A 134 12.92 1.50 -19.00
N VAL A 135 12.61 1.96 -17.79
CA VAL A 135 11.22 2.27 -17.37
C VAL A 135 10.92 3.75 -17.54
N LYS A 136 11.86 4.62 -17.17
CA LYS A 136 11.66 6.07 -17.24
C LYS A 136 11.29 6.56 -18.66
N PRO A 137 11.97 6.16 -19.75
CA PRO A 137 11.59 6.59 -21.08
C PRO A 137 10.16 6.21 -21.49
N LEU A 138 9.67 5.05 -21.02
CA LEU A 138 8.29 4.59 -21.26
C LEU A 138 7.28 5.44 -20.47
N LEU A 139 7.61 5.77 -19.23
CA LEU A 139 6.79 6.64 -18.41
C LEU A 139 6.78 8.09 -18.93
N ASP A 140 7.92 8.59 -19.37
CA ASP A 140 8.04 9.89 -20.03
C ASP A 140 7.18 9.95 -21.33
N ALA A 141 7.14 8.86 -22.09
CA ALA A 141 6.28 8.76 -23.27
C ALA A 141 4.79 8.80 -22.92
N PHE A 142 4.38 8.16 -21.81
CA PHE A 142 3.01 8.24 -21.32
C PHE A 142 2.65 9.69 -20.94
N TYR A 143 3.48 10.36 -20.14
CA TYR A 143 3.20 11.74 -19.71
C TYR A 143 3.18 12.72 -20.87
N ARG A 144 4.14 12.64 -21.80
CA ARG A 144 4.12 13.45 -23.04
C ARG A 144 2.85 13.23 -23.85
N PHE A 145 2.40 11.99 -23.95
CA PHE A 145 1.17 11.68 -24.67
C PHE A 145 -0.05 12.33 -24.01
N ILE A 146 -0.24 12.19 -22.69
CA ILE A 146 -1.42 12.76 -22.01
C ILE A 146 -1.36 14.30 -21.93
N GLU A 147 -0.18 14.90 -21.85
CA GLU A 147 0.03 16.36 -21.93
C GLU A 147 -0.35 16.92 -23.31
N GLY A 148 -0.16 16.14 -24.37
CA GLY A 148 -0.51 16.51 -25.74
C GLY A 148 -2.00 16.28 -26.09
N ILE A 149 -2.84 15.77 -25.18
CA ILE A 149 -4.26 15.60 -25.45
C ILE A 149 -4.96 16.97 -25.43
N ALA A 150 -5.23 17.49 -26.58
CA ALA A 150 -6.04 18.71 -26.70
C ALA A 150 -7.51 18.41 -26.35
N TYR A 151 -8.09 19.25 -25.48
CA TYR A 151 -9.50 19.21 -25.11
C TYR A 151 -10.06 17.84 -24.68
N PRO A 152 -9.46 17.16 -23.66
CA PRO A 152 -10.00 15.90 -23.18
C PRO A 152 -11.40 16.12 -22.61
N MET A 153 -12.35 15.24 -22.96
CA MET A 153 -13.75 15.38 -22.56
C MET A 153 -14.07 14.52 -21.33
N HIS A 154 -14.98 15.01 -20.48
CA HIS A 154 -15.57 14.27 -19.36
C HIS A 154 -14.54 13.51 -18.49
N LYS A 155 -14.78 12.21 -18.26
CA LYS A 155 -13.95 11.33 -17.42
C LYS A 155 -12.49 11.20 -17.89
N LEU A 156 -12.21 11.39 -19.19
CA LEU A 156 -10.84 11.42 -19.68
C LEU A 156 -10.08 12.64 -19.14
N LYS A 157 -10.74 13.80 -19.07
CA LYS A 157 -10.19 15.01 -18.47
C LYS A 157 -9.78 14.80 -17.01
N ASP A 158 -10.65 14.12 -16.25
CA ASP A 158 -10.39 13.84 -14.84
C ASP A 158 -9.23 12.86 -14.68
N ALA A 159 -9.15 11.81 -15.51
CA ALA A 159 -8.06 10.84 -15.51
C ALA A 159 -6.71 11.52 -15.84
N VAL A 160 -6.67 12.36 -16.88
CA VAL A 160 -5.49 13.12 -17.27
C VAL A 160 -5.08 14.09 -16.15
N LYS A 161 -6.02 14.89 -15.64
CA LYS A 161 -5.75 15.85 -14.55
C LYS A 161 -5.19 15.15 -13.31
N ASN A 162 -5.76 13.99 -12.93
CA ASN A 162 -5.26 13.20 -11.80
C ASN A 162 -3.86 12.66 -12.05
N ALA A 163 -3.59 12.12 -13.25
CA ALA A 163 -2.29 11.61 -13.63
C ALA A 163 -1.21 12.71 -13.59
N LEU A 164 -1.49 13.87 -14.15
CA LEU A 164 -0.58 15.02 -14.17
C LEU A 164 -0.31 15.55 -12.76
N LYS A 165 -1.36 15.66 -11.91
CA LYS A 165 -1.21 16.09 -10.51
C LYS A 165 -0.28 15.19 -9.72
N LEU A 166 -0.27 13.89 -10.00
CA LEU A 166 0.53 12.90 -9.26
C LEU A 166 1.88 12.60 -9.91
N LYS A 167 2.23 13.27 -11.03
CA LYS A 167 3.43 13.01 -11.82
C LYS A 167 4.69 12.97 -10.97
N ASP A 168 4.97 14.01 -10.20
CA ASP A 168 6.20 14.11 -9.39
C ASP A 168 6.30 13.00 -8.35
N ARG A 169 5.16 12.62 -7.73
CA ARG A 169 5.12 11.50 -6.79
C ARG A 169 5.37 10.15 -7.47
N VAL A 170 4.91 9.96 -8.70
CA VAL A 170 5.20 8.74 -9.47
C VAL A 170 6.70 8.65 -9.76
N TYR A 171 7.35 9.78 -10.07
CA TYR A 171 8.79 9.81 -10.37
C TYR A 171 9.69 9.53 -9.16
N GLN A 172 9.18 9.54 -7.92
CA GLN A 172 9.94 9.16 -6.72
C GLN A 172 10.51 7.73 -6.77
N ILE A 173 9.92 6.83 -7.55
CA ILE A 173 10.46 5.47 -7.76
C ILE A 173 11.87 5.45 -8.37
N PHE A 174 12.27 6.52 -9.04
CA PHE A 174 13.58 6.65 -9.67
C PHE A 174 14.66 7.19 -8.72
N GLU A 175 14.27 7.63 -7.51
CA GLU A 175 15.23 8.26 -6.58
C GLU A 175 16.00 7.24 -5.73
N THR A 176 15.35 6.18 -5.27
CA THR A 176 16.00 5.20 -4.39
C THR A 176 16.00 3.77 -4.92
N GLY A 177 15.19 3.44 -5.91
CA GLY A 177 14.99 2.07 -6.41
C GLY A 177 14.21 1.15 -5.46
N LYS A 178 13.98 1.54 -4.20
CA LYS A 178 13.30 0.73 -3.19
C LYS A 178 11.76 0.72 -3.33
N PRO A 179 11.07 1.84 -3.57
CA PRO A 179 9.62 1.84 -3.61
C PRO A 179 9.09 0.95 -4.74
N PRO A 180 8.01 0.18 -4.50
CA PRO A 180 7.33 -0.54 -5.57
C PRO A 180 6.61 0.44 -6.51
N LEU A 181 6.23 -0.03 -7.70
CA LEU A 181 5.45 0.78 -8.65
C LEU A 181 3.99 0.97 -8.20
N SER A 182 3.53 0.14 -7.28
CA SER A 182 2.15 0.14 -6.78
C SER A 182 2.06 -0.23 -5.31
N ASN A 183 0.96 0.17 -4.66
CA ASN A 183 0.60 -0.25 -3.31
C ASN A 183 -0.23 -1.54 -3.27
N ASN A 184 -0.33 -2.29 -4.36
CA ASN A 184 -1.15 -3.51 -4.46
C ASN A 184 -0.85 -4.53 -3.35
N SER A 185 0.40 -4.60 -2.88
CA SER A 185 0.77 -5.47 -1.76
C SER A 185 0.08 -5.07 -0.44
N VAL A 186 -0.12 -3.77 -0.20
CA VAL A 186 -0.87 -3.26 0.96
C VAL A 186 -2.35 -3.60 0.80
N GLU A 187 -2.93 -3.32 -0.37
CA GLU A 187 -4.32 -3.67 -0.68
C GLU A 187 -4.59 -5.16 -0.47
N GLN A 188 -3.68 -6.03 -0.87
CA GLN A 188 -3.78 -7.47 -0.62
C GLN A 188 -3.74 -7.81 0.87
N SER A 189 -2.99 -7.07 1.70
CA SER A 189 -2.98 -7.26 3.15
C SER A 189 -4.28 -6.78 3.82
N ILE A 190 -4.95 -5.78 3.24
CA ILE A 190 -6.25 -5.30 3.71
C ILE A 190 -7.40 -6.26 3.34
N ARG A 191 -7.31 -6.99 2.23
CA ARG A 191 -8.39 -7.88 1.76
C ARG A 191 -8.95 -8.83 2.83
N PRO A 192 -8.15 -9.51 3.67
CA PRO A 192 -8.70 -10.35 4.74
C PRO A 192 -9.57 -9.56 5.71
N SER A 193 -9.22 -8.32 6.06
CA SER A 193 -10.06 -7.48 6.94
C SER A 193 -11.39 -7.10 6.28
N THR A 194 -11.42 -6.94 4.95
CA THR A 194 -12.67 -6.68 4.21
C THR A 194 -13.57 -7.91 4.14
N ILE A 195 -13.00 -9.12 4.10
CA ILE A 195 -13.76 -10.38 4.16
C ILE A 195 -14.36 -10.54 5.55
N ILE A 196 -13.58 -10.35 6.61
CA ILE A 196 -14.07 -10.41 7.99
C ILE A 196 -15.14 -9.34 8.22
N ARG A 197 -14.97 -8.13 7.67
CA ARG A 197 -15.99 -7.07 7.74
C ARG A 197 -17.32 -7.49 7.10
N LYS A 198 -17.31 -8.28 6.03
CA LYS A 198 -18.56 -8.83 5.45
C LYS A 198 -19.28 -9.77 6.41
N ASN A 199 -18.56 -10.45 7.29
CA ASN A 199 -19.11 -11.36 8.29
C ASN A 199 -19.43 -10.65 9.61
N SER A 200 -18.56 -9.74 10.06
CA SER A 200 -18.63 -9.06 11.38
C SER A 200 -19.04 -7.61 11.29
N LEU A 201 -19.54 -7.13 10.18
CA LEU A 201 -20.05 -5.81 9.81
C LEU A 201 -19.46 -4.59 10.55
N PHE A 202 -19.27 -4.65 11.87
CA PHE A 202 -18.81 -3.55 12.73
C PHE A 202 -18.08 -4.07 13.98
N ALA A 203 -17.36 -3.20 14.69
CA ALA A 203 -16.97 -3.41 16.09
C ALA A 203 -17.96 -2.65 17.00
N LYS A 204 -18.31 -3.27 18.15
CA LYS A 204 -19.16 -2.63 19.13
C LYS A 204 -18.47 -1.42 19.76
N SER A 205 -17.18 -1.55 20.07
CA SER A 205 -16.41 -0.54 20.78
C SER A 205 -15.09 -0.17 20.09
N THR A 206 -14.59 1.02 20.41
CA THR A 206 -13.26 1.49 19.99
C THR A 206 -12.17 0.52 20.44
N ALA A 207 -12.20 0.05 21.68
CA ALA A 207 -11.25 -0.95 22.19
C ALA A 207 -11.30 -2.28 21.38
N GLY A 208 -12.51 -2.70 20.97
CA GLY A 208 -12.67 -3.86 20.08
C GLY A 208 -12.07 -3.66 18.68
N ALA A 209 -12.17 -2.44 18.13
CA ALA A 209 -11.55 -2.10 16.86
C ALA A 209 -10.01 -2.06 16.95
N GLU A 210 -9.47 -1.52 18.05
CA GLU A 210 -8.03 -1.52 18.33
C GLU A 210 -7.49 -2.95 18.49
N ALA A 211 -8.19 -3.80 19.24
CA ALA A 211 -7.86 -5.21 19.37
C ALA A 211 -7.85 -5.94 18.02
N ASN A 212 -8.82 -5.65 17.15
CA ASN A 212 -8.85 -6.17 15.78
C ASN A 212 -7.62 -5.72 14.97
N ALA A 213 -7.21 -4.46 15.08
CA ALA A 213 -6.04 -3.94 14.38
C ALA A 213 -4.76 -4.66 14.82
N ILE A 214 -4.60 -4.88 16.13
CA ILE A 214 -3.49 -5.65 16.71
C ILE A 214 -3.51 -7.08 16.16
N PHE A 215 -4.67 -7.73 16.20
CA PHE A 215 -4.81 -9.11 15.73
C PHE A 215 -4.51 -9.25 14.23
N TYR A 216 -4.99 -8.31 13.39
CA TYR A 216 -4.63 -8.27 11.98
C TYR A 216 -3.14 -8.07 11.77
N THR A 217 -2.49 -7.22 12.56
CA THR A 217 -1.04 -7.02 12.52
C THR A 217 -0.30 -8.32 12.76
N ILE A 218 -0.64 -9.03 13.83
CA ILE A 218 0.00 -10.30 14.20
C ILE A 218 -0.21 -11.35 13.11
N VAL A 219 -1.46 -11.57 12.70
CA VAL A 219 -1.83 -12.62 11.72
C VAL A 219 -1.23 -12.34 10.34
N GLN A 220 -1.33 -11.10 9.83
CA GLN A 220 -0.80 -10.78 8.51
C GLN A 220 0.73 -10.78 8.50
N THR A 221 1.37 -10.32 9.57
CA THR A 221 2.83 -10.37 9.69
C THR A 221 3.33 -11.82 9.77
N ALA A 222 2.66 -12.68 10.52
CA ALA A 222 2.97 -14.12 10.55
C ALA A 222 2.90 -14.76 9.15
N LYS A 223 1.81 -14.49 8.40
CA LYS A 223 1.65 -14.96 7.02
C LYS A 223 2.76 -14.47 6.08
N LEU A 224 3.17 -13.21 6.22
CA LEU A 224 4.24 -12.63 5.41
C LEU A 224 5.60 -13.24 5.68
N ASN A 225 5.80 -13.79 6.87
CA ASN A 225 7.02 -14.49 7.28
C ASN A 225 6.89 -16.02 7.17
N ASN A 226 5.90 -16.50 6.42
CA ASN A 226 5.67 -17.92 6.12
C ASN A 226 5.45 -18.80 7.36
N LEU A 227 4.82 -18.25 8.41
CA LEU A 227 4.47 -19.03 9.60
C LEU A 227 3.10 -19.68 9.46
N ASP A 228 2.93 -20.84 10.10
CA ASP A 228 1.62 -21.37 10.44
C ASP A 228 0.99 -20.48 11.53
N VAL A 229 -0.09 -19.80 11.17
CA VAL A 229 -0.73 -18.81 12.03
C VAL A 229 -1.28 -19.43 13.32
N PHE A 230 -1.82 -20.65 13.24
CA PHE A 230 -2.36 -21.34 14.41
C PHE A 230 -1.25 -21.67 15.40
N LYS A 231 -0.16 -22.30 14.93
CA LYS A 231 1.00 -22.61 15.77
C LYS A 231 1.60 -21.36 16.40
N TYR A 232 1.69 -20.28 15.61
CA TYR A 232 2.25 -19.02 16.08
C TYR A 232 1.39 -18.35 17.16
N LEU A 233 0.07 -18.29 16.98
CA LEU A 233 -0.84 -17.77 18.00
C LEU A 233 -0.83 -18.63 19.26
N LYS A 234 -0.83 -19.96 19.11
CA LYS A 234 -0.71 -20.88 20.23
C LYS A 234 0.57 -20.63 21.03
N LEU A 235 1.71 -20.50 20.34
CA LEU A 235 3.00 -20.19 20.98
C LEU A 235 2.94 -18.90 21.81
N ILE A 236 2.37 -17.83 21.24
CA ILE A 236 2.25 -16.53 21.94
C ILE A 236 1.34 -16.66 23.17
N PHE A 237 0.17 -17.28 23.03
CA PHE A 237 -0.78 -17.41 24.14
C PHE A 237 -0.24 -18.31 25.26
N GLU A 238 0.40 -19.43 24.93
CA GLU A 238 1.04 -20.29 25.92
C GLU A 238 2.19 -19.60 26.65
N ALA A 239 2.97 -18.79 25.94
CA ALA A 239 4.03 -18.01 26.56
C ALA A 239 3.46 -16.97 27.54
N TYR A 240 2.41 -16.26 27.14
CA TYR A 240 1.76 -15.25 27.98
C TYR A 240 1.13 -15.86 29.24
N THR A 241 0.55 -17.05 29.15
CA THR A 241 -0.02 -17.75 30.33
C THR A 241 1.05 -18.22 31.31
N ARG A 242 2.27 -18.49 30.83
CA ARG A 242 3.39 -18.95 31.71
C ARG A 242 4.11 -17.79 32.41
N SER A 243 4.16 -16.62 31.79
CA SER A 243 4.84 -15.45 32.35
C SER A 243 4.22 -14.17 31.82
N GLN A 244 3.91 -13.23 32.72
CA GLN A 244 3.45 -11.90 32.35
C GLN A 244 4.59 -10.97 31.93
N ASN A 245 5.84 -11.35 32.19
CA ASN A 245 7.04 -10.55 31.88
C ASN A 245 7.82 -11.18 30.72
N LEU A 246 7.21 -11.16 29.51
CA LEU A 246 7.80 -11.74 28.31
C LEU A 246 8.78 -10.81 27.63
N ASP A 247 9.94 -11.32 27.20
CA ASP A 247 10.72 -10.65 26.17
C ASP A 247 10.03 -10.81 24.81
N LEU A 248 9.22 -9.80 24.43
CA LEU A 248 8.46 -9.81 23.18
C LEU A 248 9.32 -9.97 21.93
N LYS A 249 10.61 -9.60 21.99
CA LYS A 249 11.54 -9.76 20.87
C LYS A 249 11.78 -11.22 20.53
N ALA A 250 11.73 -12.12 21.52
CA ALA A 250 11.87 -13.55 21.30
C ALA A 250 10.72 -14.15 20.48
N TYR A 251 9.57 -13.50 20.44
CA TYR A 251 8.35 -13.98 19.76
C TYR A 251 8.11 -13.29 18.40
N LEU A 252 9.02 -12.45 17.95
CA LEU A 252 8.86 -11.81 16.62
C LEU A 252 8.87 -12.86 15.50
N PRO A 253 8.04 -12.69 14.46
CA PRO A 253 7.87 -13.67 13.38
C PRO A 253 9.16 -14.07 12.64
N TRP A 254 10.19 -13.26 12.67
CA TRP A 254 11.50 -13.52 12.07
C TRP A 254 12.56 -14.03 13.06
N ASN A 255 12.18 -14.28 14.32
CA ASN A 255 13.08 -14.91 15.28
C ASN A 255 13.34 -16.36 14.86
N PRO A 256 14.62 -16.83 14.86
CA PRO A 256 14.97 -18.19 14.42
C PRO A 256 14.19 -19.30 15.17
N THR A 257 14.00 -19.17 16.49
CA THR A 257 13.24 -20.13 17.29
C THR A 257 11.76 -20.18 16.85
N VAL A 258 11.15 -19.02 16.59
CA VAL A 258 9.77 -18.94 16.09
C VAL A 258 9.66 -19.57 14.70
N GLN A 259 10.62 -19.31 13.84
CA GLN A 259 10.69 -19.90 12.49
C GLN A 259 10.82 -21.43 12.56
N GLN A 260 11.61 -21.95 13.50
CA GLN A 260 11.77 -23.40 13.68
C GLN A 260 10.48 -24.06 14.18
N ILE A 261 9.76 -23.42 15.11
CA ILE A 261 8.56 -24.00 15.75
C ILE A 261 7.32 -23.83 14.85
N CYS A 262 7.18 -22.67 14.21
CA CYS A 262 5.96 -22.25 13.53
C CYS A 262 6.10 -22.11 12.00
N GLY A 263 7.27 -22.30 11.42
CA GLY A 263 7.49 -22.26 9.98
C GLY A 263 6.64 -23.31 9.24
N LYS A 264 6.23 -22.96 7.98
CA LYS A 264 5.51 -23.86 7.08
C LYS A 264 6.47 -24.70 6.27
#